data_2834918f4ae0ad1b9e831e3f5c98dd70
#
_entry.id   2834918f4ae0ad1b9e831e3f5c98dd70
#
_cell.length_a   1.000
_cell.length_b   1.000
_cell.length_c   1.000
_cell.angle_alpha   90.00
_cell.angle_beta   90.00
_cell.angle_gamma   90.00
#
_symmetry.space_group_name_H-M   'P 1'
#
loop_
_entity.id
_entity.type
_entity.pdbx_description
1 polymer ?
#
loop_
_entity_poly.entity_id
_entity_poly.type
_entity_poly.pdbx_seq_one_letter_code
_entity_poly.pdbx_strand_id
1 'polypeptide(L)'
;MKLILPATILISLVTIKHAHSEEWKHECVGYYNIELPPKLEVALYVVKNVTHPPMEPISENKILVQKTRKAVITFGDAIYENGNDRIQAQFTKFNYGKYKIGISSKDAKKIDFSKYVKKIEGDYKFKANTIKLLEKQDFEALNEPLTPEEEFNRRYGFLIKEYNNSFAVYGFRGYEAHFNSGNRLYQFWAKRDAYLSDKSQTAENQWQKKEAEVKSLLSRFRPRELYEVPNEQGFCIPYGFIANDSGQEPHNMAVTYRLKEHPDVTIFIQDLGQEPSDGFQRPENESEKDFITYLWERKYQWGSVYKDLISPKWRTIEMDGRKGLGTFAMAEFSDGRVDYGYAAYVRGNHNARNVQPDLLVYVMQYSVQAKDRPPMDKKELEKMAERIVASVKRR
;
A
#
# COMPACT_ATOMS: atom_id res chain seq x y z
N MET A 1 -43.07 -70.06 -30.15
CA MET A 1 -42.80 -69.26 -28.96
C MET A 1 -41.60 -68.38 -29.23
N LYS A 2 -41.79 -67.09 -29.55
CA LYS A 2 -40.71 -66.11 -29.77
C LYS A 2 -40.55 -65.30 -28.50
N LEU A 3 -39.37 -65.41 -27.85
CA LEU A 3 -38.99 -64.56 -26.73
C LEU A 3 -38.59 -63.20 -27.28
N ILE A 4 -39.25 -62.16 -26.80
CA ILE A 4 -38.89 -60.76 -27.00
C ILE A 4 -38.11 -60.31 -25.74
N LEU A 5 -36.80 -60.01 -25.90
CA LEU A 5 -35.97 -59.32 -24.87
C LEU A 5 -36.26 -57.82 -24.87
N PRO A 6 -36.47 -57.20 -23.73
CA PRO A 6 -36.55 -55.74 -23.62
C PRO A 6 -35.18 -55.12 -23.70
N ALA A 7 -35.00 -54.14 -24.58
CA ALA A 7 -33.81 -53.31 -24.64
C ALA A 7 -33.83 -52.26 -23.50
N THR A 8 -32.90 -52.37 -22.55
CA THR A 8 -32.72 -51.42 -21.49
C THR A 8 -31.89 -50.23 -22.04
N ILE A 9 -32.51 -49.07 -22.21
CA ILE A 9 -31.86 -47.84 -22.58
C ILE A 9 -31.19 -47.26 -21.33
N LEU A 10 -29.86 -47.30 -21.26
CA LEU A 10 -29.07 -46.61 -20.24
C LEU A 10 -28.98 -45.10 -20.62
N ILE A 11 -29.75 -44.25 -19.95
CA ILE A 11 -29.62 -42.82 -20.04
C ILE A 11 -28.46 -42.40 -19.13
N SER A 12 -27.28 -42.15 -19.70
CA SER A 12 -26.17 -41.55 -19.00
C SER A 12 -26.46 -40.05 -18.73
N LEU A 13 -26.79 -39.72 -17.49
CA LEU A 13 -26.87 -38.36 -17.00
C LEU A 13 -25.47 -37.75 -17.02
N VAL A 14 -25.17 -37.00 -18.09
CA VAL A 14 -24.01 -36.11 -18.12
C VAL A 14 -24.29 -34.92 -17.18
N THR A 15 -23.80 -34.97 -15.97
CA THR A 15 -23.78 -33.84 -15.05
C THR A 15 -22.84 -32.78 -15.64
N ILE A 16 -23.38 -31.80 -16.36
CA ILE A 16 -22.66 -30.61 -16.73
C ILE A 16 -22.39 -29.87 -15.43
N LYS A 17 -21.15 -30.02 -14.90
CA LYS A 17 -20.65 -29.12 -13.86
C LYS A 17 -20.58 -27.73 -14.50
N HIS A 18 -21.58 -26.90 -14.24
CA HIS A 18 -21.46 -25.48 -14.48
C HIS A 18 -20.29 -25.01 -13.59
N ALA A 19 -19.17 -24.72 -14.20
CA ALA A 19 -18.13 -23.94 -13.56
C ALA A 19 -18.78 -22.60 -13.21
N HIS A 20 -19.18 -22.41 -11.96
CA HIS A 20 -19.53 -21.09 -11.47
C HIS A 20 -18.29 -20.23 -11.66
N SER A 21 -18.30 -19.38 -12.67
CA SER A 21 -17.33 -18.29 -12.74
C SER A 21 -17.52 -17.49 -11.46
N GLU A 22 -16.53 -17.52 -10.57
CA GLU A 22 -16.60 -16.74 -9.34
C GLU A 22 -16.85 -15.27 -9.69
N GLU A 23 -17.86 -14.69 -9.04
CA GLU A 23 -18.31 -13.34 -9.34
C GLU A 23 -17.25 -12.31 -8.95
N TRP A 24 -16.93 -11.41 -9.85
CA TRP A 24 -16.05 -10.27 -9.58
C TRP A 24 -16.66 -9.38 -8.51
N LYS A 25 -15.79 -8.81 -7.69
CA LYS A 25 -16.20 -8.03 -6.52
C LYS A 25 -15.70 -6.59 -6.62
N HIS A 26 -16.51 -5.68 -6.13
CA HIS A 26 -16.08 -4.30 -5.96
C HIS A 26 -15.15 -4.17 -4.77
N GLU A 27 -14.07 -3.43 -4.94
CA GLU A 27 -13.12 -3.04 -3.90
C GLU A 27 -12.95 -1.53 -3.91
N CYS A 28 -12.76 -0.96 -2.73
CA CYS A 28 -12.52 0.45 -2.53
C CYS A 28 -11.02 0.71 -2.30
N VAL A 29 -10.41 1.54 -3.17
CA VAL A 29 -8.99 1.92 -3.12
C VAL A 29 -8.87 3.43 -3.19
N GLY A 30 -8.40 4.09 -2.14
CA GLY A 30 -8.40 5.53 -2.07
C GLY A 30 -9.83 6.09 -2.18
N TYR A 31 -10.06 6.92 -3.17
CA TYR A 31 -11.39 7.44 -3.53
C TYR A 31 -12.07 6.68 -4.67
N TYR A 32 -11.56 5.50 -5.06
CA TYR A 32 -12.03 4.78 -6.23
C TYR A 32 -12.69 3.45 -5.88
N ASN A 33 -13.72 3.08 -6.65
CA ASN A 33 -14.25 1.74 -6.74
C ASN A 33 -13.63 1.03 -7.94
N ILE A 34 -13.29 -0.22 -7.75
CA ILE A 34 -12.63 -1.04 -8.77
C ILE A 34 -13.20 -2.45 -8.70
N GLU A 35 -13.52 -3.05 -9.84
CA GLU A 35 -13.86 -4.47 -9.89
C GLU A 35 -12.58 -5.30 -9.89
N LEU A 36 -12.48 -6.24 -8.95
CA LEU A 36 -11.35 -7.14 -8.80
C LEU A 36 -11.81 -8.60 -8.79
N PRO A 37 -10.94 -9.54 -9.20
CA PRO A 37 -11.21 -10.95 -9.03
C PRO A 37 -11.46 -11.32 -7.56
N PRO A 38 -12.23 -12.34 -7.28
CA PRO A 38 -12.39 -12.85 -5.92
C PRO A 38 -11.09 -13.49 -5.40
N LYS A 39 -11.04 -13.75 -4.09
CA LYS A 39 -9.93 -14.47 -3.43
C LYS A 39 -8.55 -13.81 -3.61
N LEU A 40 -8.48 -12.52 -3.36
CA LEU A 40 -7.24 -11.77 -3.34
C LEU A 40 -6.55 -11.82 -1.97
N GLU A 41 -5.25 -11.68 -2.01
CA GLU A 41 -4.38 -11.39 -0.87
C GLU A 41 -3.77 -10.01 -1.06
N VAL A 42 -3.65 -9.25 0.01
CA VAL A 42 -3.06 -7.91 -0.03
C VAL A 42 -1.64 -7.95 0.51
N ALA A 43 -0.72 -7.29 -0.18
CA ALA A 43 0.63 -7.09 0.31
C ALA A 43 0.61 -6.13 1.51
N LEU A 44 1.02 -6.63 2.68
CA LEU A 44 1.09 -5.85 3.92
C LEU A 44 2.38 -6.14 4.68
N TYR A 45 2.73 -5.26 5.61
CA TYR A 45 3.84 -5.51 6.52
C TYR A 45 3.46 -6.55 7.58
N VAL A 46 4.43 -7.36 8.00
CA VAL A 46 4.28 -8.12 9.25
C VAL A 46 4.15 -7.16 10.42
N VAL A 47 3.48 -7.60 11.47
CA VAL A 47 3.25 -6.80 12.68
C VAL A 47 4.56 -6.19 13.21
N LYS A 48 5.65 -6.95 13.24
CA LYS A 48 6.96 -6.47 13.68
C LYS A 48 7.43 -5.22 12.94
N ASN A 49 7.17 -5.11 11.64
CA ASN A 49 7.58 -3.97 10.84
C ASN A 49 6.71 -2.72 11.09
N VAL A 50 5.47 -2.89 11.51
CA VAL A 50 4.61 -1.77 11.92
C VAL A 50 4.99 -1.27 13.32
N THR A 51 5.31 -2.20 14.23
CA THR A 51 5.74 -1.85 15.60
C THR A 51 7.19 -1.36 15.68
N HIS A 52 7.98 -1.63 14.64
CA HIS A 52 9.37 -1.21 14.51
C HIS A 52 9.59 -0.79 13.05
N PRO A 53 9.05 0.36 12.64
CA PRO A 53 9.22 0.80 11.27
C PRO A 53 10.72 0.89 10.97
N PRO A 54 11.17 0.38 9.82
CA PRO A 54 12.56 0.53 9.41
C PRO A 54 12.93 2.00 9.41
N MET A 55 14.08 2.34 10.00
CA MET A 55 14.49 3.74 10.24
C MET A 55 14.77 4.54 8.96
N GLU A 56 14.90 3.88 7.83
CA GLU A 56 15.06 4.56 6.55
C GLU A 56 13.70 4.70 5.86
N PRO A 57 13.34 5.92 5.44
CA PRO A 57 12.22 6.06 4.53
C PRO A 57 12.54 5.24 3.29
N ILE A 58 11.67 4.31 2.97
CA ILE A 58 11.64 3.68 1.67
C ILE A 58 11.55 4.83 0.68
N SER A 59 12.61 5.04 -0.13
CA SER A 59 12.72 6.24 -0.97
C SER A 59 11.47 6.36 -1.84
N GLU A 60 10.90 7.55 -1.84
CA GLU A 60 9.55 7.88 -2.29
C GLU A 60 9.26 7.58 -3.75
N ASN A 61 10.30 7.35 -4.55
CA ASN A 61 10.22 7.24 -6.01
C ASN A 61 10.47 5.84 -6.56
N LYS A 62 10.47 4.82 -5.72
CA LYS A 62 10.71 3.46 -6.21
C LYS A 62 9.42 2.66 -6.23
N ILE A 63 8.70 2.74 -7.34
CA ILE A 63 7.88 1.64 -7.81
C ILE A 63 8.90 0.55 -8.23
N LEU A 64 9.53 -0.07 -7.30
CA LEU A 64 10.50 -1.13 -7.54
C LEU A 64 10.28 -2.20 -6.53
N VAL A 65 10.43 -3.41 -6.97
CA VAL A 65 10.79 -4.53 -6.13
C VAL A 65 11.96 -4.09 -5.27
N GLN A 66 11.69 -3.47 -4.14
CA GLN A 66 12.74 -3.08 -3.24
C GLN A 66 13.29 -4.35 -2.61
N LYS A 67 14.58 -4.58 -2.81
CA LYS A 67 15.40 -5.20 -1.79
C LYS A 67 15.42 -4.26 -0.57
N THR A 68 14.31 -4.20 0.14
CA THR A 68 14.30 -3.54 1.43
C THR A 68 15.05 -4.46 2.37
N ARG A 69 16.22 -4.06 2.75
CA ARG A 69 17.17 -4.84 3.55
C ARG A 69 16.60 -5.41 4.86
N LYS A 70 15.34 -5.21 5.22
CA LYS A 70 14.72 -5.79 6.44
C LYS A 70 13.18 -5.70 6.48
N ALA A 71 12.48 -5.26 5.44
CA ALA A 71 11.02 -5.26 5.49
C ALA A 71 10.49 -6.65 5.13
N VAL A 72 9.76 -7.25 6.01
CA VAL A 72 9.07 -8.52 5.78
C VAL A 72 7.66 -8.21 5.31
N ILE A 73 7.33 -8.73 4.15
CA ILE A 73 6.03 -8.54 3.50
C ILE A 73 5.25 -9.83 3.56
N THR A 74 3.95 -9.74 3.72
CA THR A 74 3.05 -10.88 3.65
C THR A 74 2.08 -10.75 2.49
N PHE A 75 1.74 -11.89 1.89
CA PHE A 75 0.50 -12.07 1.14
C PHE A 75 -0.30 -13.15 1.86
N GLY A 76 -1.43 -12.78 2.46
CA GLY A 76 -2.19 -13.69 3.32
C GLY A 76 -1.32 -14.21 4.47
N ASP A 77 -1.19 -15.53 4.56
CA ASP A 77 -0.37 -16.20 5.58
C ASP A 77 1.08 -16.46 5.11
N ALA A 78 1.38 -16.20 3.84
CA ALA A 78 2.71 -16.38 3.30
C ALA A 78 3.60 -15.19 3.68
N ILE A 79 4.73 -15.49 4.33
CA ILE A 79 5.73 -14.50 4.76
C ILE A 79 6.91 -14.57 3.82
N TYR A 80 7.30 -13.43 3.30
CA TYR A 80 8.47 -13.30 2.43
C TYR A 80 9.57 -12.57 3.19
N GLU A 81 10.52 -13.34 3.70
CA GLU A 81 11.73 -12.80 4.33
C GLU A 81 12.77 -12.51 3.26
N ASN A 82 13.23 -11.30 3.26
CA ASN A 82 14.48 -10.82 2.68
C ASN A 82 15.08 -11.56 1.46
N GLY A 83 14.75 -11.07 0.32
CA GLY A 83 15.86 -10.62 -0.52
C GLY A 83 16.35 -11.48 -1.64
N ASN A 84 16.03 -12.73 -1.82
CA ASN A 84 16.41 -13.46 -3.05
C ASN A 84 15.23 -13.69 -3.98
N ASP A 85 14.02 -13.69 -3.46
CA ASP A 85 12.85 -13.79 -4.31
C ASP A 85 12.39 -12.38 -4.67
N ARG A 86 12.33 -12.09 -5.95
CA ARG A 86 11.76 -10.85 -6.47
C ARG A 86 10.27 -10.89 -6.22
N ILE A 87 9.87 -10.41 -5.05
CA ILE A 87 8.47 -10.30 -4.70
C ILE A 87 7.92 -9.14 -5.50
N GLN A 88 6.96 -9.40 -6.38
CA GLN A 88 6.24 -8.37 -7.12
C GLN A 88 5.22 -7.69 -6.20
N ALA A 89 5.65 -7.22 -5.05
CA ALA A 89 4.84 -6.43 -4.17
C ALA A 89 5.33 -4.99 -4.22
N GLN A 90 4.49 -4.13 -4.70
CA GLN A 90 4.70 -2.70 -4.67
C GLN A 90 3.60 -2.12 -3.81
N PHE A 91 3.98 -1.73 -2.63
CA PHE A 91 3.19 -0.84 -1.79
C PHE A 91 4.20 -0.08 -0.97
N THR A 92 4.12 1.18 -0.97
CA THR A 92 5.10 1.91 -0.20
C THR A 92 4.43 2.86 0.75
N LYS A 93 3.28 3.36 0.41
CA LYS A 93 2.68 4.38 1.22
C LYS A 93 1.19 4.40 1.05
N PHE A 94 0.54 4.47 2.17
CA PHE A 94 -0.82 4.94 2.26
C PHE A 94 -0.72 6.32 2.90
N ASN A 95 -0.75 7.39 2.08
CA ASN A 95 -0.74 8.75 2.57
C ASN A 95 -2.14 9.32 2.51
N TYR A 96 -2.57 9.97 3.58
CA TYR A 96 -3.86 10.64 3.69
C TYR A 96 -3.71 11.91 4.52
N GLY A 97 -4.10 13.06 3.95
CA GLY A 97 -3.77 14.34 4.54
C GLY A 97 -2.26 14.42 4.78
N LYS A 98 -1.86 14.75 5.96
CA LYS A 98 -0.44 14.77 6.37
C LYS A 98 0.06 13.45 6.95
N TYR A 99 -0.79 12.43 7.04
CA TYR A 99 -0.45 11.16 7.66
C TYR A 99 0.12 10.16 6.67
N LYS A 100 1.22 9.52 7.07
CA LYS A 100 1.68 8.25 6.49
C LYS A 100 1.04 7.12 7.30
N ILE A 101 0.47 6.14 6.64
CA ILE A 101 -0.29 5.08 7.29
C ILE A 101 0.44 3.75 7.11
N GLY A 102 0.72 3.09 8.23
CA GLY A 102 1.21 1.71 8.27
C GLY A 102 0.07 0.76 8.63
N ILE A 103 0.01 -0.39 7.96
CA ILE A 103 -1.00 -1.42 8.21
C ILE A 103 -0.30 -2.77 8.36
N SER A 104 -0.62 -3.49 9.43
CA SER A 104 -0.06 -4.83 9.65
C SER A 104 -0.89 -5.95 9.00
N SER A 105 -0.25 -7.11 8.84
CA SER A 105 -0.93 -8.38 8.60
C SER A 105 -1.87 -8.77 9.76
N LYS A 106 -2.62 -9.87 9.61
CA LYS A 106 -3.60 -10.37 10.60
C LYS A 106 -3.01 -10.83 11.94
N ASP A 107 -1.71 -10.91 12.09
CA ASP A 107 -1.07 -11.49 13.28
C ASP A 107 -1.11 -10.59 14.54
N ALA A 108 -1.79 -9.44 14.47
CA ALA A 108 -1.88 -8.52 15.59
C ALA A 108 -2.63 -9.08 16.82
N LYS A 109 -3.42 -10.14 16.66
CA LYS A 109 -4.07 -10.85 17.79
C LYS A 109 -3.09 -11.31 18.87
N LYS A 110 -1.82 -11.53 18.51
CA LYS A 110 -0.77 -11.99 19.41
C LYS A 110 -0.09 -10.85 20.17
N ILE A 111 -0.47 -9.59 19.90
CA ILE A 111 0.15 -8.44 20.54
C ILE A 111 -0.63 -8.06 21.79
N ASP A 112 0.05 -8.12 22.90
CA ASP A 112 -0.35 -7.42 24.12
C ASP A 112 -0.18 -5.91 23.89
N PHE A 113 -1.32 -5.23 23.73
CA PHE A 113 -1.32 -3.81 23.39
C PHE A 113 -0.70 -2.94 24.50
N SER A 114 -0.88 -3.31 25.77
CA SER A 114 -0.23 -2.61 26.90
C SER A 114 1.28 -2.75 26.86
N LYS A 115 1.80 -3.94 26.50
CA LYS A 115 3.25 -4.11 26.31
C LYS A 115 3.75 -3.32 25.10
N TYR A 116 2.92 -3.20 24.07
CA TYR A 116 3.26 -2.41 22.91
C TYR A 116 3.40 -0.93 23.23
N VAL A 117 2.47 -0.34 23.97
CA VAL A 117 2.55 1.04 24.49
C VAL A 117 3.84 1.26 25.29
N LYS A 118 4.10 0.39 26.28
CA LYS A 118 5.32 0.46 27.11
C LYS A 118 6.60 0.35 26.29
N LYS A 119 6.58 -0.47 25.24
CA LYS A 119 7.72 -0.58 24.34
C LYS A 119 7.96 0.72 23.57
N ILE A 120 6.92 1.31 22.99
CA ILE A 120 7.03 2.60 22.29
C ILE A 120 7.55 3.68 23.25
N GLU A 121 7.04 3.71 24.47
CA GLU A 121 7.55 4.61 25.52
C GLU A 121 9.06 4.40 25.79
N GLY A 122 9.46 3.13 25.93
CA GLY A 122 10.87 2.75 26.11
C GLY A 122 11.74 3.18 24.93
N ASP A 123 11.27 3.02 23.70
CA ASP A 123 11.99 3.43 22.48
C ASP A 123 12.19 4.96 22.43
N TYR A 124 11.19 5.75 22.82
CA TYR A 124 11.31 7.21 22.92
C TYR A 124 12.28 7.63 24.02
N LYS A 125 12.19 7.04 25.23
CA LYS A 125 13.12 7.27 26.34
C LYS A 125 14.56 6.95 25.93
N PHE A 126 14.76 5.80 25.31
CA PHE A 126 16.09 5.38 24.86
C PHE A 126 16.69 6.38 23.87
N LYS A 127 15.89 6.82 22.88
CA LYS A 127 16.34 7.80 21.89
C LYS A 127 16.69 9.15 22.53
N ALA A 128 15.84 9.66 23.41
CA ALA A 128 16.10 10.91 24.11
C ALA A 128 17.40 10.84 24.92
N ASN A 129 17.61 9.74 25.67
CA ASN A 129 18.83 9.52 26.44
C ASN A 129 20.08 9.41 25.55
N THR A 130 19.96 8.74 24.39
CA THR A 130 21.07 8.65 23.43
C THR A 130 21.45 10.01 22.88
N ILE A 131 20.47 10.85 22.51
CA ILE A 131 20.72 12.22 22.06
C ILE A 131 21.40 13.03 23.16
N LYS A 132 20.92 12.95 24.39
CA LYS A 132 21.52 13.67 25.55
C LYS A 132 22.96 13.26 25.76
N LEU A 133 23.28 11.97 25.60
CA LEU A 133 24.65 11.48 25.69
C LEU A 133 25.56 12.02 24.59
N LEU A 134 25.07 12.02 23.33
CA LEU A 134 25.80 12.53 22.18
C LEU A 134 26.03 14.04 22.29
N GLU A 135 25.01 14.83 22.66
CA GLU A 135 25.15 16.26 22.92
C GLU A 135 26.20 16.55 23.99
N LYS A 136 26.21 15.76 25.09
CA LYS A 136 27.20 15.89 26.14
C LYS A 136 28.62 15.71 25.59
N GLN A 137 28.87 14.67 24.80
CA GLN A 137 30.16 14.41 24.19
C GLN A 137 30.60 15.53 23.25
N ASP A 138 29.68 16.05 22.43
CA ASP A 138 29.97 17.14 21.48
C ASP A 138 30.29 18.44 22.22
N PHE A 139 29.55 18.81 23.26
CA PHE A 139 29.79 20.03 24.04
C PHE A 139 31.06 19.93 24.85
N GLU A 140 31.39 18.76 25.42
CA GLU A 140 32.68 18.53 26.09
C GLU A 140 33.86 18.69 25.11
N ALA A 141 33.72 18.17 23.90
CA ALA A 141 34.75 18.30 22.84
C ALA A 141 34.95 19.76 22.37
N LEU A 142 33.87 20.54 22.34
CA LEU A 142 33.85 21.93 21.88
C LEU A 142 34.06 22.93 23.01
N ASN A 143 34.16 22.47 24.27
CA ASN A 143 34.20 23.29 25.48
C ASN A 143 33.02 24.27 25.60
N GLU A 144 31.82 23.81 25.17
CA GLU A 144 30.58 24.58 25.21
C GLU A 144 29.69 24.18 26.38
N PRO A 145 28.80 25.05 26.88
CA PRO A 145 27.88 24.72 27.93
C PRO A 145 26.81 23.73 27.44
N LEU A 146 26.49 22.75 28.27
CA LEU A 146 25.42 21.77 27.99
C LEU A 146 24.07 22.45 27.79
N THR A 147 23.25 21.88 26.89
CA THR A 147 21.87 22.32 26.69
C THR A 147 21.11 22.23 28.05
N PRO A 148 20.47 23.32 28.51
CA PRO A 148 19.65 23.28 29.72
C PRO A 148 18.56 22.19 29.64
N GLU A 149 18.28 21.53 30.77
CA GLU A 149 17.31 20.42 30.84
C GLU A 149 15.93 20.79 30.28
N GLU A 150 15.48 22.02 30.58
CA GLU A 150 14.19 22.52 30.06
C GLU A 150 14.18 22.62 28.54
N GLU A 151 15.25 23.15 27.96
CA GLU A 151 15.39 23.25 26.51
C GLU A 151 15.53 21.86 25.85
N PHE A 152 16.28 20.96 26.49
CA PHE A 152 16.38 19.58 26.03
C PHE A 152 15.01 18.90 26.00
N ASN A 153 14.21 19.00 27.08
CA ASN A 153 12.90 18.41 27.17
C ASN A 153 11.91 19.06 26.16
N ARG A 154 12.05 20.34 25.92
CA ARG A 154 11.31 21.04 24.86
C ARG A 154 11.57 20.47 23.47
N ARG A 155 12.83 20.15 23.16
CA ARG A 155 13.24 19.62 21.84
C ARG A 155 12.93 18.14 21.71
N TYR A 156 13.23 17.33 22.70
CA TYR A 156 13.28 15.88 22.64
C TYR A 156 12.28 15.18 23.57
N GLY A 157 11.50 15.94 24.31
CA GLY A 157 10.41 15.40 25.12
C GLY A 157 9.34 14.72 24.30
N PHE A 158 8.56 13.86 24.94
CA PHE A 158 7.42 13.19 24.32
C PHE A 158 6.28 12.99 25.34
N LEU A 159 5.09 12.79 24.82
CA LEU A 159 3.87 12.48 25.58
C LEU A 159 3.17 11.28 24.94
N ILE A 160 2.59 10.43 25.78
CA ILE A 160 1.71 9.34 25.35
C ILE A 160 0.33 9.58 25.95
N LYS A 161 -0.69 9.52 25.10
CA LYS A 161 -2.10 9.56 25.52
C LYS A 161 -2.78 8.27 25.07
N GLU A 162 -3.31 7.53 26.01
CA GLU A 162 -4.03 6.29 25.75
C GLU A 162 -5.53 6.53 25.63
N TYR A 163 -6.16 5.81 24.69
CA TYR A 163 -7.59 5.80 24.44
C TYR A 163 -8.06 4.34 24.38
N ASN A 164 -9.35 4.12 24.26
CA ASN A 164 -9.86 2.78 24.05
C ASN A 164 -9.37 2.22 22.69
N ASN A 165 -8.68 1.08 22.69
CA ASN A 165 -8.08 0.43 21.51
C ASN A 165 -7.06 1.27 20.70
N SER A 166 -6.63 2.42 21.22
CA SER A 166 -5.68 3.27 20.54
C SER A 166 -4.83 4.07 21.53
N PHE A 167 -3.71 4.57 21.07
CA PHE A 167 -2.93 5.58 21.76
C PHE A 167 -2.28 6.52 20.76
N ALA A 168 -1.90 7.68 21.23
CA ALA A 168 -1.15 8.64 20.43
C ALA A 168 0.14 9.05 21.16
N VAL A 169 1.18 9.31 20.37
CA VAL A 169 2.46 9.80 20.83
C VAL A 169 2.74 11.12 20.16
N TYR A 170 3.12 12.11 20.93
CA TYR A 170 3.67 13.36 20.44
C TYR A 170 5.13 13.45 20.88
N GLY A 171 6.03 13.60 19.94
CA GLY A 171 7.46 13.62 20.25
C GLY A 171 8.27 14.42 19.22
N PHE A 172 9.58 14.44 19.38
CA PHE A 172 10.48 15.23 18.55
C PHE A 172 10.47 14.86 17.04
N ARG A 173 9.97 13.67 16.67
CA ARG A 173 9.85 13.23 15.29
C ARG A 173 8.54 13.62 14.63
N GLY A 174 7.55 14.01 15.43
CA GLY A 174 6.19 14.26 14.99
C GLY A 174 5.18 13.66 15.93
N TYR A 175 4.01 13.35 15.44
CA TYR A 175 2.98 12.68 16.23
C TYR A 175 2.49 11.43 15.51
N GLU A 176 2.19 10.44 16.32
CA GLU A 176 1.78 9.12 15.87
C GLU A 176 0.48 8.75 16.56
N ALA A 177 -0.45 8.15 15.83
CA ALA A 177 -1.62 7.51 16.41
C ALA A 177 -1.60 6.02 16.04
N HIS A 178 -1.83 5.17 17.03
CA HIS A 178 -1.83 3.72 16.87
C HIS A 178 -3.20 3.18 17.22
N PHE A 179 -3.76 2.38 16.35
CA PHE A 179 -5.07 1.76 16.52
C PHE A 179 -4.97 0.25 16.42
N ASN A 180 -5.57 -0.47 17.38
CA ASN A 180 -5.66 -1.92 17.38
C ASN A 180 -7.09 -2.37 17.10
N SER A 181 -7.32 -3.00 15.97
CA SER A 181 -8.62 -3.59 15.62
C SER A 181 -8.84 -4.99 16.17
N GLY A 182 -7.93 -5.50 16.99
CA GLY A 182 -7.89 -6.90 17.44
C GLY A 182 -7.24 -7.85 16.43
N ASN A 183 -7.33 -7.57 15.15
CA ASN A 183 -6.72 -8.38 14.09
C ASN A 183 -5.52 -7.72 13.43
N ARG A 184 -5.49 -6.38 13.39
CA ARG A 184 -4.46 -5.59 12.73
C ARG A 184 -4.09 -4.38 13.56
N LEU A 185 -2.84 -3.95 13.41
CA LEU A 185 -2.37 -2.65 13.88
C LEU A 185 -2.37 -1.66 12.73
N TYR A 186 -2.82 -0.47 13.03
CA TYR A 186 -2.74 0.70 12.15
C TYR A 186 -1.92 1.76 12.84
N GLN A 187 -1.00 2.35 12.10
CA GLN A 187 -0.17 3.46 12.55
C GLN A 187 -0.39 4.64 11.62
N PHE A 188 -0.74 5.77 12.17
CA PHE A 188 -0.85 7.05 11.48
C PHE A 188 0.28 7.93 11.98
N TRP A 189 1.20 8.26 11.11
CA TRP A 189 2.36 9.08 11.47
C TRP A 189 2.35 10.38 10.69
N ALA A 190 2.54 11.52 11.39
CA ALA A 190 2.70 12.84 10.80
C ALA A 190 3.99 13.48 11.27
N LYS A 191 4.70 14.09 10.31
CA LYS A 191 5.92 14.84 10.61
C LYS A 191 5.59 16.03 11.51
N ARG A 192 6.52 16.38 12.38
CA ARG A 192 6.42 17.57 13.22
C ARG A 192 6.48 18.82 12.33
N ASP A 193 5.59 19.76 12.59
CA ASP A 193 5.65 21.07 11.94
C ASP A 193 7.00 21.74 12.29
N ALA A 194 7.60 22.45 11.34
CA ALA A 194 8.86 23.16 11.53
C ALA A 194 8.67 24.32 12.53
N TYR A 195 8.91 24.05 13.82
CA TYR A 195 8.48 24.91 14.91
C TYR A 195 9.61 25.35 15.82
N LEU A 196 10.81 24.92 15.52
CA LEU A 196 11.97 25.10 16.42
C LEU A 196 12.34 26.56 16.71
N SER A 197 11.76 27.51 15.98
CA SER A 197 11.92 28.94 16.24
C SER A 197 11.12 29.46 17.45
N ASP A 198 10.00 28.81 17.81
CA ASP A 198 9.19 29.24 18.94
C ASP A 198 9.62 28.54 20.24
N LYS A 199 10.46 29.24 21.01
CA LYS A 199 10.99 28.76 22.29
C LYS A 199 9.93 28.62 23.39
N SER A 200 8.73 29.18 23.21
CA SER A 200 7.63 29.08 24.18
C SER A 200 6.87 27.76 24.12
N GLN A 201 7.07 26.94 23.10
CA GLN A 201 6.29 25.71 22.89
C GLN A 201 6.92 24.53 23.62
N THR A 202 6.21 24.00 24.60
CA THR A 202 6.51 22.69 25.22
C THR A 202 5.90 21.54 24.42
N ALA A 203 6.32 20.30 24.67
CA ALA A 203 5.69 19.12 24.09
C ALA A 203 4.19 19.04 24.45
N GLU A 204 3.82 19.40 25.70
CA GLU A 204 2.43 19.44 26.16
C GLU A 204 1.59 20.47 25.36
N ASN A 205 2.07 21.71 25.21
CA ASN A 205 1.36 22.75 24.49
C ASN A 205 1.13 22.36 23.02
N GLN A 206 2.11 21.72 22.39
CA GLN A 206 2.02 21.24 21.03
C GLN A 206 1.03 20.08 20.91
N TRP A 207 1.02 19.17 21.89
CA TRP A 207 0.03 18.11 21.95
C TRP A 207 -1.38 18.64 22.03
N GLN A 208 -1.65 19.57 22.93
CA GLN A 208 -2.99 20.17 23.08
C GLN A 208 -3.53 20.73 21.76
N LYS A 209 -2.67 21.38 20.95
CA LYS A 209 -3.04 21.86 19.62
C LYS A 209 -3.37 20.73 18.63
N LYS A 210 -2.74 19.58 18.78
CA LYS A 210 -2.88 18.44 17.84
C LYS A 210 -3.86 17.37 18.32
N GLU A 211 -4.22 17.37 19.60
CA GLU A 211 -5.09 16.34 20.19
C GLU A 211 -6.46 16.27 19.51
N ALA A 212 -7.08 17.43 19.27
CA ALA A 212 -8.38 17.49 18.61
C ALA A 212 -8.36 16.87 17.22
N GLU A 213 -7.28 17.12 16.45
CA GLU A 213 -7.08 16.55 15.12
C GLU A 213 -6.88 15.04 15.15
N VAL A 214 -6.02 14.55 16.06
CA VAL A 214 -5.78 13.12 16.23
C VAL A 214 -7.06 12.41 16.69
N LYS A 215 -7.80 12.97 17.63
CA LYS A 215 -9.10 12.43 18.06
C LYS A 215 -10.10 12.40 16.91
N SER A 216 -10.17 13.46 16.10
CA SER A 216 -11.01 13.49 14.90
C SER A 216 -10.64 12.39 13.91
N LEU A 217 -9.34 12.19 13.65
CA LEU A 217 -8.89 11.09 12.78
C LEU A 217 -9.30 9.73 13.33
N LEU A 218 -9.01 9.47 14.61
CA LEU A 218 -9.31 8.18 15.25
C LEU A 218 -10.83 7.91 15.34
N SER A 219 -11.65 8.93 15.53
CA SER A 219 -13.12 8.77 15.56
C SER A 219 -13.74 8.51 14.20
N ARG A 220 -13.10 8.95 13.13
CA ARG A 220 -13.55 8.71 11.75
C ARG A 220 -12.98 7.43 11.16
N PHE A 221 -11.90 6.90 11.74
CA PHE A 221 -11.28 5.67 11.27
C PHE A 221 -12.04 4.44 11.76
N ARG A 222 -12.30 3.51 10.85
CA ARG A 222 -12.81 2.18 11.19
C ARG A 222 -12.14 1.08 10.37
N PRO A 223 -11.93 -0.12 10.95
CA PRO A 223 -11.57 -1.30 10.18
C PRO A 223 -12.69 -1.67 9.20
N ARG A 224 -12.32 -2.30 8.11
CA ARG A 224 -13.24 -2.94 7.15
C ARG A 224 -12.65 -4.25 6.63
N GLU A 225 -13.46 -5.08 6.03
CA GLU A 225 -13.00 -6.27 5.34
C GLU A 225 -12.68 -5.96 3.87
N LEU A 226 -11.93 -6.86 3.23
CA LEU A 226 -11.68 -6.79 1.80
C LEU A 226 -13.02 -6.93 1.06
N TYR A 227 -13.24 -6.11 0.04
CA TYR A 227 -14.50 -5.98 -0.71
C TYR A 227 -15.69 -5.36 0.06
N GLU A 228 -15.48 -4.93 1.27
CA GLU A 228 -16.45 -4.07 1.95
C GLU A 228 -16.30 -2.65 1.42
N VAL A 229 -17.23 -2.22 0.57
CA VAL A 229 -17.28 -0.86 0.02
C VAL A 229 -18.19 -0.01 0.89
N PRO A 230 -17.66 1.00 1.60
CA PRO A 230 -18.47 1.90 2.42
C PRO A 230 -19.44 2.70 1.55
N ASN A 231 -20.63 2.99 2.06
CA ASN A 231 -21.62 3.81 1.34
C ASN A 231 -21.40 5.32 1.53
N GLU A 232 -20.80 5.71 2.67
CA GLU A 232 -20.48 7.09 2.99
C GLU A 232 -19.20 7.55 2.29
N GLN A 233 -19.08 8.87 2.12
CA GLN A 233 -17.87 9.49 1.59
C GLN A 233 -16.67 9.31 2.54
N GLY A 234 -15.51 9.05 1.98
CA GLY A 234 -14.29 8.88 2.74
C GLY A 234 -13.20 8.17 1.95
N PHE A 235 -12.08 7.94 2.60
CA PHE A 235 -10.86 7.40 2.01
C PHE A 235 -10.64 5.94 2.41
N CYS A 236 -10.48 5.06 1.44
CA CYS A 236 -10.24 3.65 1.64
C CYS A 236 -8.75 3.32 1.64
N ILE A 237 -8.33 2.62 2.67
CA ILE A 237 -7.03 1.93 2.72
C ILE A 237 -7.29 0.42 2.83
N PRO A 238 -6.33 -0.44 2.53
CA PRO A 238 -6.51 -1.86 2.72
C PRO A 238 -6.97 -2.18 4.15
N TYR A 239 -8.10 -2.85 4.28
CA TYR A 239 -8.71 -3.23 5.56
C TYR A 239 -9.05 -2.06 6.49
N GLY A 240 -9.14 -0.83 5.98
CA GLY A 240 -9.52 0.34 6.77
C GLY A 240 -10.22 1.41 5.96
N PHE A 241 -10.93 2.29 6.66
CA PHE A 241 -11.68 3.38 6.06
C PHE A 241 -11.66 4.62 6.97
N ILE A 242 -11.43 5.77 6.38
CA ILE A 242 -11.51 7.07 7.05
C ILE A 242 -12.75 7.78 6.51
N ALA A 243 -13.80 7.85 7.34
CA ALA A 243 -15.08 8.41 6.96
C ALA A 243 -15.11 9.94 6.99
N ASN A 244 -16.14 10.52 6.40
CA ASN A 244 -16.52 11.92 6.53
C ASN A 244 -15.39 12.90 6.21
N ASP A 245 -14.79 12.76 5.04
CA ASP A 245 -13.85 13.74 4.50
C ASP A 245 -14.44 14.51 3.30
N SER A 246 -13.70 15.50 2.82
CA SER A 246 -14.13 16.31 1.68
C SER A 246 -14.04 15.59 0.33
N GLY A 247 -13.39 14.43 0.27
CA GLY A 247 -12.97 13.79 -1.00
C GLY A 247 -11.85 14.53 -1.73
N GLN A 248 -11.25 15.54 -1.11
CA GLN A 248 -10.20 16.38 -1.70
C GLN A 248 -8.93 16.42 -0.86
N GLU A 249 -8.83 15.54 0.14
CA GLU A 249 -7.63 15.48 0.98
C GLU A 249 -6.40 15.10 0.14
N PRO A 250 -5.26 15.71 0.41
CA PRO A 250 -4.00 15.27 -0.16
C PRO A 250 -3.79 13.78 0.11
N HIS A 251 -3.42 13.02 -0.90
CA HIS A 251 -3.27 11.57 -0.74
C HIS A 251 -2.34 10.96 -1.76
N ASN A 252 -1.81 9.80 -1.41
CA ASN A 252 -1.12 8.91 -2.32
C ASN A 252 -1.39 7.48 -1.85
N MET A 253 -2.02 6.70 -2.69
CA MET A 253 -2.43 5.35 -2.38
C MET A 253 -1.82 4.38 -3.38
N ALA A 254 -1.10 3.39 -2.88
CA ALA A 254 -0.55 2.32 -3.70
C ALA A 254 -0.75 0.97 -3.02
N VAL A 255 -1.43 0.05 -3.68
CA VAL A 255 -1.74 -1.27 -3.16
C VAL A 255 -1.40 -2.36 -4.17
N THR A 256 -0.85 -3.46 -3.68
CA THR A 256 -0.65 -4.68 -4.48
C THR A 256 -1.52 -5.80 -3.95
N TYR A 257 -2.28 -6.38 -4.84
CA TYR A 257 -3.04 -7.62 -4.62
C TYR A 257 -2.34 -8.77 -5.32
N ARG A 258 -2.51 -9.99 -4.81
CA ARG A 258 -2.11 -11.24 -5.44
C ARG A 258 -3.30 -12.18 -5.50
N LEU A 259 -3.46 -12.88 -6.61
CA LEU A 259 -4.48 -13.92 -6.73
C LEU A 259 -4.07 -15.16 -5.92
N LYS A 260 -4.98 -15.68 -5.09
CA LYS A 260 -4.72 -16.92 -4.33
C LYS A 260 -4.59 -18.14 -5.24
N GLU A 261 -5.39 -18.16 -6.29
CA GLU A 261 -5.42 -19.28 -7.23
C GLU A 261 -4.34 -19.20 -8.29
N HIS A 262 -3.84 -17.98 -8.57
CA HIS A 262 -2.71 -17.69 -9.44
C HIS A 262 -1.68 -16.84 -8.71
N PRO A 263 -0.88 -17.43 -7.79
CA PRO A 263 0.09 -16.68 -7.01
C PRO A 263 1.23 -16.08 -7.86
N ASP A 264 1.33 -16.47 -9.11
CA ASP A 264 2.16 -15.88 -10.15
C ASP A 264 1.68 -14.50 -10.61
N VAL A 265 0.42 -14.11 -10.31
CA VAL A 265 -0.17 -12.86 -10.80
C VAL A 265 -0.41 -11.87 -9.65
N THR A 266 0.12 -10.67 -9.85
CA THR A 266 -0.10 -9.52 -8.97
C THR A 266 -0.81 -8.39 -9.70
N ILE A 267 -1.66 -7.67 -9.00
CA ILE A 267 -2.41 -6.51 -9.47
C ILE A 267 -1.99 -5.32 -8.61
N PHE A 268 -1.40 -4.31 -9.23
CA PHE A 268 -1.04 -3.07 -8.57
C PHE A 268 -1.97 -1.95 -9.01
N ILE A 269 -2.40 -1.17 -8.04
CA ILE A 269 -3.28 -0.02 -8.26
C ILE A 269 -2.67 1.16 -7.52
N GLN A 270 -2.51 2.27 -8.21
CA GLN A 270 -1.99 3.50 -7.62
C GLN A 270 -2.86 4.71 -7.98
N ASP A 271 -3.22 5.46 -6.96
CA ASP A 271 -3.84 6.76 -7.00
C ASP A 271 -2.78 7.78 -6.53
N LEU A 272 -2.19 8.50 -7.48
CA LEU A 272 -1.13 9.47 -7.26
C LEU A 272 -1.71 10.88 -7.18
N GLY A 273 -2.36 11.18 -6.06
CA GLY A 273 -2.76 12.52 -5.71
C GLY A 273 -1.58 13.43 -5.35
N GLN A 274 -1.87 14.52 -4.70
CA GLN A 274 -0.86 15.43 -4.19
C GLN A 274 -0.31 14.92 -2.87
N GLU A 275 1.00 14.71 -2.77
CA GLU A 275 1.64 14.44 -1.49
C GLU A 275 1.76 15.72 -0.65
N PRO A 276 1.58 15.63 0.68
CA PRO A 276 1.75 16.78 1.57
C PRO A 276 3.19 17.31 1.65
N SER A 277 4.15 16.47 1.33
CA SER A 277 5.56 16.86 1.22
C SER A 277 5.86 17.04 -0.25
N ASP A 278 6.31 18.18 -0.64
CA ASP A 278 7.00 18.61 -1.87
C ASP A 278 7.66 17.49 -2.70
N GLY A 279 7.01 16.33 -2.68
CA GLY A 279 7.41 15.14 -3.40
C GLY A 279 7.48 15.41 -4.88
N PHE A 280 8.25 14.62 -5.54
CA PHE A 280 8.48 14.58 -6.96
C PHE A 280 7.16 14.73 -7.74
N GLN A 281 6.96 15.91 -8.28
CA GLN A 281 5.94 16.13 -9.29
C GLN A 281 6.52 15.72 -10.64
N ARG A 282 5.76 14.89 -11.35
CA ARG A 282 6.16 14.52 -12.71
C ARG A 282 6.18 15.75 -13.59
N PRO A 283 7.15 15.85 -14.52
CA PRO A 283 7.20 16.96 -15.45
C PRO A 283 5.87 17.13 -16.20
N GLU A 284 5.37 18.36 -16.30
CA GLU A 284 4.11 18.63 -17.01
C GLU A 284 4.15 18.21 -18.47
N ASN A 285 5.32 18.24 -19.09
CA ASN A 285 5.55 17.88 -20.48
C ASN A 285 5.83 16.39 -20.71
N GLU A 286 5.92 15.57 -19.65
CA GLU A 286 6.11 14.13 -19.81
C GLU A 286 4.83 13.50 -20.38
N SER A 287 4.92 12.86 -21.54
CA SER A 287 3.77 12.19 -22.12
C SER A 287 3.42 10.87 -21.37
N GLU A 288 2.18 10.41 -21.53
CA GLU A 288 1.76 9.10 -21.00
C GLU A 288 2.62 7.97 -21.57
N LYS A 289 2.97 8.10 -22.85
CA LYS A 289 3.83 7.13 -23.54
C LYS A 289 5.24 7.09 -22.93
N ASP A 290 5.85 8.23 -22.65
CA ASP A 290 7.18 8.29 -22.03
C ASP A 290 7.16 7.65 -20.65
N PHE A 291 6.11 7.91 -19.88
CA PHE A 291 5.96 7.29 -18.56
C PHE A 291 5.83 5.77 -18.62
N ILE A 292 4.96 5.25 -19.49
CA ILE A 292 4.78 3.81 -19.61
C ILE A 292 6.06 3.16 -20.16
N THR A 293 6.74 3.80 -21.11
CA THR A 293 8.03 3.34 -21.61
C THR A 293 9.07 3.28 -20.48
N TYR A 294 9.15 4.34 -19.67
CA TYR A 294 10.01 4.35 -18.49
C TYR A 294 9.68 3.22 -17.50
N LEU A 295 8.39 2.92 -17.28
CA LEU A 295 7.97 1.81 -16.43
C LEU A 295 8.54 0.49 -16.95
N TRP A 296 8.41 0.22 -18.25
CA TRP A 296 8.87 -1.03 -18.84
C TRP A 296 10.40 -1.15 -18.93
N GLU A 297 11.08 -0.08 -19.26
CA GLU A 297 12.51 -0.11 -19.51
C GLU A 297 13.34 -0.06 -18.24
N ARG A 298 12.95 0.77 -17.28
CA ARG A 298 13.76 1.08 -16.10
C ARG A 298 13.20 0.57 -14.79
N LYS A 299 11.89 0.54 -14.67
CA LYS A 299 11.25 0.22 -13.40
C LYS A 299 10.96 -1.27 -13.24
N TYR A 300 10.52 -1.92 -14.30
CA TYR A 300 10.24 -3.35 -14.29
C TYR A 300 11.41 -4.13 -14.86
N GLN A 301 12.53 -4.08 -14.16
CA GLN A 301 13.64 -4.97 -14.46
C GLN A 301 13.27 -6.39 -14.03
N TRP A 302 12.57 -7.10 -14.92
CA TRP A 302 12.22 -8.50 -14.67
C TRP A 302 13.44 -9.42 -14.67
N GLY A 303 14.63 -8.90 -15.00
CA GLY A 303 15.83 -9.73 -15.24
C GLY A 303 15.69 -10.58 -16.48
N SER A 304 14.78 -10.18 -17.38
CA SER A 304 14.56 -10.83 -18.67
C SER A 304 15.71 -10.56 -19.64
N VAL A 305 15.94 -11.50 -20.55
CA VAL A 305 16.88 -11.36 -21.66
C VAL A 305 16.29 -10.49 -22.76
N TYR A 306 14.98 -10.61 -22.96
CA TYR A 306 14.25 -9.89 -23.99
C TYR A 306 12.90 -9.36 -23.45
N LYS A 307 12.51 -8.19 -23.91
CA LYS A 307 11.18 -7.61 -23.65
C LYS A 307 10.63 -6.99 -24.93
N ASP A 308 9.35 -7.18 -25.19
CA ASP A 308 8.65 -6.50 -26.27
C ASP A 308 7.19 -6.18 -25.90
N LEU A 309 6.66 -5.14 -26.56
CA LEU A 309 5.25 -4.80 -26.46
C LEU A 309 4.44 -5.60 -27.50
N ILE A 310 3.41 -6.26 -27.01
CA ILE A 310 2.53 -7.08 -27.84
C ILE A 310 1.59 -6.18 -28.66
N SER A 311 1.44 -6.51 -29.93
CA SER A 311 0.57 -5.75 -30.84
C SER A 311 -0.92 -5.86 -30.44
N PRO A 312 -1.69 -4.75 -30.44
CA PRO A 312 -1.24 -3.38 -30.69
C PRO A 312 -0.38 -2.85 -29.54
N LYS A 313 0.78 -2.25 -29.83
CA LYS A 313 1.74 -1.79 -28.81
C LYS A 313 1.15 -0.76 -27.85
N TRP A 314 0.27 0.08 -28.37
CA TRP A 314 -0.41 1.14 -27.63
C TRP A 314 -1.91 1.01 -27.79
N ARG A 315 -2.63 1.12 -26.69
CA ARG A 315 -4.10 0.99 -26.63
C ARG A 315 -4.67 2.20 -25.93
N THR A 316 -5.73 2.76 -26.50
CA THR A 316 -6.51 3.75 -25.76
C THR A 316 -7.30 3.04 -24.68
N ILE A 317 -7.15 3.51 -23.44
CA ILE A 317 -7.92 3.02 -22.29
C ILE A 317 -8.73 4.16 -21.68
N GLU A 318 -9.64 3.82 -20.80
CA GLU A 318 -10.37 4.78 -19.99
C GLU A 318 -10.39 4.34 -18.52
N MET A 319 -10.05 5.27 -17.62
CA MET A 319 -10.22 5.12 -16.17
C MET A 319 -10.86 6.40 -15.64
N ASP A 320 -11.91 6.26 -14.84
CA ASP A 320 -12.62 7.40 -14.25
C ASP A 320 -13.12 8.42 -15.28
N GLY A 321 -13.64 7.94 -16.42
CA GLY A 321 -14.10 8.80 -17.52
C GLY A 321 -12.99 9.54 -18.27
N ARG A 322 -11.73 9.30 -17.95
CA ARG A 322 -10.56 9.93 -18.56
C ARG A 322 -9.82 8.97 -19.47
N LYS A 323 -9.46 9.45 -20.65
CA LYS A 323 -8.66 8.68 -21.62
C LYS A 323 -7.20 8.62 -21.18
N GLY A 324 -6.56 7.51 -21.48
CA GLY A 324 -5.16 7.26 -21.23
C GLY A 324 -4.59 6.20 -22.14
N LEU A 325 -3.42 5.68 -21.81
CA LEU A 325 -2.73 4.67 -22.58
C LEU A 325 -2.57 3.37 -21.79
N GLY A 326 -2.70 2.26 -22.51
CA GLY A 326 -2.40 0.93 -22.02
C GLY A 326 -1.42 0.20 -22.93
N THR A 327 -0.66 -0.72 -22.38
CA THR A 327 0.27 -1.60 -23.09
C THR A 327 0.23 -3.00 -22.52
N PHE A 328 0.45 -3.98 -23.38
CA PHE A 328 0.64 -5.37 -22.99
C PHE A 328 2.04 -5.80 -23.42
N ALA A 329 2.83 -6.31 -22.50
CA ALA A 329 4.23 -6.66 -22.74
C ALA A 329 4.49 -8.13 -22.44
N MET A 330 5.53 -8.66 -23.06
CA MET A 330 6.11 -9.96 -22.76
C MET A 330 7.59 -9.81 -22.33
N ALA A 331 8.04 -10.68 -21.45
CA ALA A 331 9.41 -10.77 -21.02
C ALA A 331 9.88 -12.21 -21.12
N GLU A 332 10.93 -12.45 -21.89
CA GLU A 332 11.56 -13.77 -22.06
C GLU A 332 12.81 -13.87 -21.19
N PHE A 333 12.99 -15.00 -20.55
CA PHE A 333 14.10 -15.26 -19.64
C PHE A 333 15.07 -16.28 -20.24
N SER A 334 16.30 -16.33 -19.73
CA SER A 334 17.35 -17.24 -20.22
C SER A 334 17.03 -18.72 -20.07
N ASP A 335 16.08 -19.07 -19.21
CA ASP A 335 15.58 -20.43 -19.01
C ASP A 335 14.37 -20.78 -19.91
N GLY A 336 14.03 -19.90 -20.86
CA GLY A 336 12.93 -20.07 -21.79
C GLY A 336 11.54 -19.72 -21.25
N ARG A 337 11.43 -19.28 -20.00
CA ARG A 337 10.15 -18.78 -19.46
C ARG A 337 9.76 -17.50 -20.15
N VAL A 338 8.43 -17.30 -20.25
CA VAL A 338 7.83 -16.05 -20.73
C VAL A 338 6.80 -15.59 -19.72
N ASP A 339 6.99 -14.39 -19.21
CA ASP A 339 6.04 -13.70 -18.34
C ASP A 339 5.36 -12.56 -19.09
N TYR A 340 4.14 -12.22 -18.69
CA TYR A 340 3.34 -11.17 -19.29
C TYR A 340 3.02 -10.08 -18.29
N GLY A 341 2.80 -8.87 -18.81
CA GLY A 341 2.39 -7.74 -17.99
C GLY A 341 1.53 -6.75 -18.75
N TYR A 342 0.55 -6.20 -18.08
CA TYR A 342 -0.31 -5.14 -18.57
C TYR A 342 -0.09 -3.89 -17.74
N ALA A 343 0.14 -2.73 -18.37
CA ALA A 343 0.20 -1.45 -17.70
C ALA A 343 -0.78 -0.46 -18.33
N ALA A 344 -1.55 0.23 -17.53
CA ALA A 344 -2.48 1.27 -17.95
C ALA A 344 -2.29 2.52 -17.07
N TYR A 345 -2.24 3.66 -17.71
CA TYR A 345 -1.99 4.94 -17.08
C TYR A 345 -2.92 6.02 -17.64
N VAL A 346 -3.48 6.80 -16.72
CA VAL A 346 -4.24 8.02 -17.03
C VAL A 346 -3.59 9.17 -16.27
N ARG A 347 -3.26 10.23 -17.00
CA ARG A 347 -2.66 11.42 -16.43
C ARG A 347 -3.67 12.22 -15.62
N GLY A 348 -3.25 12.70 -14.48
CA GLY A 348 -4.02 13.58 -13.61
C GLY A 348 -4.01 15.04 -14.09
N ASN A 349 -4.88 15.83 -13.49
CA ASN A 349 -4.86 17.28 -13.65
C ASN A 349 -3.85 17.88 -12.66
N HIS A 350 -2.79 18.47 -13.17
CA HIS A 350 -1.72 19.05 -12.35
C HIS A 350 -2.23 20.06 -11.31
N ASN A 351 -3.23 20.87 -11.67
CA ASN A 351 -3.81 21.89 -10.81
C ASN A 351 -4.91 21.36 -9.86
N ALA A 352 -5.33 20.10 -10.01
CA ALA A 352 -6.42 19.50 -9.25
C ALA A 352 -6.13 18.04 -8.87
N ARG A 353 -4.89 17.71 -8.51
CA ARG A 353 -4.45 16.32 -8.28
C ARG A 353 -5.22 15.57 -7.20
N ASN A 354 -5.72 16.27 -6.18
CA ASN A 354 -6.51 15.63 -5.13
C ASN A 354 -7.88 15.15 -5.63
N VAL A 355 -8.38 15.73 -6.72
CA VAL A 355 -9.67 15.38 -7.34
C VAL A 355 -9.47 14.54 -8.61
N GLN A 356 -8.45 14.84 -9.36
CA GLN A 356 -8.09 14.18 -10.61
C GLN A 356 -6.62 13.74 -10.56
N PRO A 357 -6.28 12.71 -9.77
CA PRO A 357 -4.91 12.22 -9.65
C PRO A 357 -4.45 11.49 -10.92
N ASP A 358 -3.15 11.26 -11.01
CA ASP A 358 -2.63 10.24 -11.91
C ASP A 358 -3.13 8.86 -11.44
N LEU A 359 -3.62 8.04 -12.36
CA LEU A 359 -4.04 6.67 -12.08
C LEU A 359 -3.15 5.69 -12.82
N LEU A 360 -2.64 4.72 -12.09
CA LEU A 360 -1.83 3.63 -12.64
C LEU A 360 -2.39 2.29 -12.18
N VAL A 361 -2.66 1.44 -13.13
CA VAL A 361 -2.96 0.02 -12.90
C VAL A 361 -1.95 -0.80 -13.68
N TYR A 362 -1.33 -1.77 -13.03
CA TYR A 362 -0.62 -2.79 -13.77
C TYR A 362 -0.85 -4.19 -13.19
N VAL A 363 -0.89 -5.15 -14.09
CA VAL A 363 -1.03 -6.57 -13.78
C VAL A 363 0.21 -7.26 -14.28
N MET A 364 0.90 -7.97 -13.37
CA MET A 364 2.19 -8.58 -13.67
C MET A 364 2.15 -10.06 -13.37
N GLN A 365 2.68 -10.84 -14.30
CA GLN A 365 2.94 -12.26 -14.10
C GLN A 365 4.39 -12.48 -13.71
N TYR A 366 4.58 -13.42 -12.79
CA TYR A 366 5.88 -13.96 -12.43
C TYR A 366 5.74 -15.47 -12.29
N SER A 367 5.88 -16.18 -13.39
CA SER A 367 5.54 -17.60 -13.54
C SER A 367 6.26 -18.53 -12.55
N VAL A 368 7.44 -18.13 -12.04
CA VAL A 368 8.14 -18.88 -10.97
C VAL A 368 7.29 -19.01 -9.70
N GLN A 369 6.36 -18.10 -9.46
CA GLN A 369 5.48 -18.13 -8.29
C GLN A 369 4.26 -19.03 -8.50
N ALA A 370 4.02 -19.54 -9.69
CA ALA A 370 2.92 -20.48 -9.96
C ALA A 370 3.11 -21.81 -9.22
N LYS A 371 4.37 -22.15 -8.86
CA LYS A 371 4.75 -23.39 -8.17
C LYS A 371 4.29 -24.62 -8.97
N ASP A 372 3.38 -25.42 -8.37
CA ASP A 372 2.90 -26.68 -8.93
C ASP A 372 1.71 -26.51 -9.89
N ARG A 373 1.36 -25.27 -10.24
CA ARG A 373 0.24 -24.95 -11.15
C ARG A 373 0.78 -24.35 -12.44
N PRO A 374 0.08 -24.51 -13.56
CA PRO A 374 0.41 -23.75 -14.76
C PRO A 374 0.24 -22.26 -14.47
N PRO A 375 1.15 -21.40 -14.96
CA PRO A 375 0.97 -19.95 -14.93
C PRO A 375 -0.33 -19.56 -15.62
N MET A 376 -0.90 -18.40 -15.26
CA MET A 376 -2.10 -17.87 -15.89
C MET A 376 -1.90 -17.71 -17.40
N ASP A 377 -2.91 -18.07 -18.18
CA ASP A 377 -2.88 -17.91 -19.65
C ASP A 377 -2.78 -16.42 -20.04
N LYS A 378 -2.02 -16.16 -21.07
CA LYS A 378 -1.80 -14.81 -21.62
C LYS A 378 -3.11 -14.05 -21.89
N LYS A 379 -4.08 -14.69 -22.53
CA LYS A 379 -5.36 -14.04 -22.90
C LYS A 379 -6.23 -13.81 -21.66
N GLU A 380 -6.17 -14.71 -20.70
CA GLU A 380 -6.86 -14.56 -19.42
C GLU A 380 -6.31 -13.36 -18.65
N LEU A 381 -4.98 -13.26 -18.53
CA LEU A 381 -4.31 -12.12 -17.89
C LEU A 381 -4.67 -10.78 -18.55
N GLU A 382 -4.62 -10.75 -19.90
CA GLU A 382 -4.96 -9.55 -20.66
C GLU A 382 -6.42 -9.11 -20.44
N LYS A 383 -7.39 -10.02 -20.58
CA LYS A 383 -8.81 -9.74 -20.34
C LYS A 383 -9.08 -9.30 -18.90
N MET A 384 -8.44 -9.94 -17.93
CA MET A 384 -8.55 -9.57 -16.53
C MET A 384 -8.05 -8.14 -16.32
N ALA A 385 -6.87 -7.80 -16.83
CA ALA A 385 -6.29 -6.48 -16.71
C ALA A 385 -7.16 -5.39 -17.36
N GLU A 386 -7.65 -5.64 -18.57
CA GLU A 386 -8.56 -4.72 -19.28
C GLU A 386 -9.85 -4.48 -18.50
N ARG A 387 -10.44 -5.52 -17.91
CA ARG A 387 -11.64 -5.39 -17.08
C ARG A 387 -11.37 -4.55 -15.83
N ILE A 388 -10.27 -4.81 -15.13
CA ILE A 388 -9.87 -4.02 -13.95
C ILE A 388 -9.77 -2.55 -14.33
N VAL A 389 -9.03 -2.23 -15.39
CA VAL A 389 -8.80 -0.86 -15.85
C VAL A 389 -10.12 -0.16 -16.20
N ALA A 390 -11.00 -0.80 -16.96
CA ALA A 390 -12.29 -0.24 -17.36
C ALA A 390 -13.26 -0.02 -16.19
N SER A 391 -13.04 -0.69 -15.07
CA SER A 391 -13.89 -0.62 -13.88
C SER A 391 -13.54 0.53 -12.93
N VAL A 392 -12.39 1.16 -13.09
CA VAL A 392 -11.92 2.23 -12.19
C VAL A 392 -12.82 3.44 -12.28
N LYS A 393 -13.50 3.77 -11.19
CA LYS A 393 -14.41 4.93 -11.10
C LYS A 393 -14.31 5.60 -9.74
N ARG A 394 -14.26 6.92 -9.71
CA ARG A 394 -14.34 7.69 -8.48
C ARG A 394 -15.70 7.50 -7.80
N ARG A 395 -15.68 7.44 -6.48
CA ARG A 395 -16.87 7.30 -5.63
C ARG A 395 -17.56 8.64 -5.42
#